data_93d90f02a2c47e170a75093a18ea7fb7
#
_entry.id   93d90f02a2c47e170a75093a18ea7fb7
#
_cell.length_a   1.000
_cell.length_b   1.000
_cell.length_c   1.000
_cell.angle_alpha   90.00
_cell.angle_beta   90.00
_cell.angle_gamma   90.00
#
_symmetry.space_group_name_H-M   'P 1'
#
loop_
_entity.id
_entity.type
_entity.pdbx_description
1 polymer ?
#
loop_
_entity_poly.entity_id
_entity_poly.type
_entity_poly.pdbx_seq_one_letter_code
_entity_poly.pdbx_strand_id
1 'polypeptide(L)'
;MLRVAILADTHGSLDPRIAELVRGCDIAVHGGDIGGAHVLAQLEPRDGRVYAVRGNNDIARKWPEDERELLARLPNQVIVQLPGGSLVVVHGHRTAASGRHARLRRQHPQARAIVYGHSHRLVADRELTPWVLNPGAAGRARTYGGPSCMILDAGETQWEMQTRRFEPVGRHRADRTRTERAGRGAGQTAAVRRIVADQAAKT
;
A
#
# COMPACT_ATOMS: atom_id res chain seq x y z
N MET A 1 9.44 -19.00 3.26
CA MET A 1 9.68 -17.60 2.85
C MET A 1 8.35 -17.03 2.42
N LEU A 2 7.95 -15.85 2.90
CA LEU A 2 6.69 -15.19 2.56
C LEU A 2 6.98 -13.98 1.67
N ARG A 3 6.32 -13.91 0.50
CA ARG A 3 6.51 -12.83 -0.46
C ARG A 3 5.45 -11.75 -0.30
N VAL A 4 5.86 -10.51 -0.09
CA VAL A 4 5.00 -9.38 0.24
C VAL A 4 5.12 -8.29 -0.82
N ALA A 5 4.00 -7.91 -1.43
CA ALA A 5 3.93 -6.70 -2.25
C ALA A 5 3.71 -5.48 -1.35
N ILE A 6 4.55 -4.45 -1.48
CA ILE A 6 4.47 -3.21 -0.72
C ILE A 6 4.24 -2.05 -1.68
N LEU A 7 3.12 -1.34 -1.52
CA LEU A 7 2.72 -0.21 -2.34
C LEU A 7 2.06 0.89 -1.52
N ALA A 8 1.93 2.10 -2.07
CA ALA A 8 1.30 3.25 -1.43
C ALA A 8 0.86 4.30 -2.47
N ASP A 9 0.14 5.31 -2.02
CA ASP A 9 -0.11 6.56 -2.76
C ASP A 9 -0.73 6.32 -4.16
N THR A 10 -1.73 5.45 -4.25
CA THR A 10 -2.46 5.11 -5.48
C THR A 10 -3.41 6.21 -5.93
N HIS A 11 -3.99 6.99 -4.98
CA HIS A 11 -4.90 8.10 -5.27
C HIS A 11 -6.02 7.75 -6.27
N GLY A 12 -6.64 6.58 -6.11
CA GLY A 12 -7.75 6.13 -6.94
C GLY A 12 -7.34 5.47 -8.26
N SER A 13 -6.03 5.23 -8.49
CA SER A 13 -5.58 4.46 -9.66
C SER A 13 -4.37 3.60 -9.32
N LEU A 14 -4.42 2.33 -9.66
CA LEU A 14 -3.30 1.40 -9.55
C LEU A 14 -2.69 1.17 -10.93
N ASP A 15 -1.36 1.20 -11.03
CA ASP A 15 -0.67 0.81 -12.26
C ASP A 15 -0.88 -0.69 -12.52
N PRO A 16 -1.36 -1.09 -13.71
CA PRO A 16 -1.68 -2.50 -13.99
C PRO A 16 -0.47 -3.43 -13.89
N ARG A 17 0.74 -2.92 -14.14
CA ARG A 17 1.99 -3.69 -14.00
C ARG A 17 2.29 -3.98 -12.53
N ILE A 18 1.91 -3.08 -11.62
CA ILE A 18 2.02 -3.31 -10.16
C ILE A 18 0.94 -4.29 -9.71
N ALA A 19 -0.30 -4.18 -10.22
CA ALA A 19 -1.35 -5.16 -9.94
C ALA A 19 -0.91 -6.59 -10.34
N GLU A 20 -0.24 -6.74 -11.47
CA GLU A 20 0.31 -8.03 -11.91
C GLU A 20 1.40 -8.56 -10.97
N LEU A 21 2.30 -7.69 -10.50
CA LEU A 21 3.29 -8.09 -9.49
C LEU A 21 2.65 -8.55 -8.18
N VAL A 22 1.53 -7.91 -7.76
CA VAL A 22 0.79 -8.30 -6.54
C VAL A 22 0.27 -9.72 -6.64
N ARG A 23 -0.23 -10.16 -7.81
CA ARG A 23 -0.68 -11.56 -8.03
C ARG A 23 0.43 -12.59 -7.84
N GLY A 24 1.68 -12.19 -8.05
CA GLY A 24 2.86 -13.00 -7.81
C GLY A 24 3.32 -13.06 -6.34
N CYS A 25 2.66 -12.35 -5.43
CA CYS A 25 3.00 -12.27 -3.99
C CYS A 25 1.98 -13.04 -3.15
N ASP A 26 2.37 -13.42 -1.94
CA ASP A 26 1.49 -14.16 -1.03
C ASP A 26 0.51 -13.19 -0.35
N ILE A 27 0.98 -12.02 0.06
CA ILE A 27 0.17 -10.95 0.67
C ILE A 27 0.52 -9.58 0.06
N ALA A 28 -0.36 -8.60 0.25
CA ALA A 28 -0.13 -7.22 -0.14
C ALA A 28 -0.26 -6.25 1.04
N VAL A 29 0.52 -5.17 1.01
CA VAL A 29 0.53 -4.10 2.01
C VAL A 29 0.38 -2.76 1.30
N HIS A 30 -0.60 -1.95 1.73
CA HIS A 30 -0.85 -0.61 1.18
C HIS A 30 -0.63 0.49 2.22
N GLY A 31 0.34 1.36 1.99
CA GLY A 31 0.79 2.44 2.89
C GLY A 31 -0.09 3.70 2.90
N GLY A 32 -1.36 3.62 2.49
CA GLY A 32 -2.33 4.73 2.55
C GLY A 32 -2.36 5.63 1.30
N ASP A 33 -3.26 6.63 1.33
CA ASP A 33 -3.67 7.47 0.19
C ASP A 33 -4.18 6.58 -0.97
N ILE A 34 -5.15 5.74 -0.64
CA ILE A 34 -5.72 4.70 -1.48
C ILE A 34 -6.61 5.33 -2.57
N GLY A 35 -7.61 6.14 -2.14
CA GLY A 35 -8.52 6.86 -3.01
C GLY A 35 -9.75 6.10 -3.48
N GLY A 36 -10.07 4.94 -2.87
CA GLY A 36 -11.32 4.19 -3.09
C GLY A 36 -11.17 2.69 -2.94
N ALA A 37 -12.28 2.00 -2.65
CA ALA A 37 -12.35 0.55 -2.46
C ALA A 37 -11.96 -0.22 -3.73
N HIS A 38 -12.24 0.34 -4.90
CA HIS A 38 -11.90 -0.27 -6.19
C HIS A 38 -10.39 -0.49 -6.37
N VAL A 39 -9.55 0.32 -5.71
CA VAL A 39 -8.09 0.11 -5.70
C VAL A 39 -7.73 -1.13 -4.89
N LEU A 40 -8.30 -1.25 -3.68
CA LEU A 40 -8.07 -2.43 -2.83
C LEU A 40 -8.58 -3.71 -3.48
N ALA A 41 -9.70 -3.63 -4.22
CA ALA A 41 -10.26 -4.77 -4.96
C ALA A 41 -9.36 -5.26 -6.12
N GLN A 42 -8.45 -4.42 -6.62
CA GLN A 42 -7.46 -4.82 -7.63
C GLN A 42 -6.23 -5.52 -7.04
N LEU A 43 -6.08 -5.50 -5.71
CA LEU A 43 -4.99 -6.18 -5.02
C LEU A 43 -5.40 -7.63 -4.75
N GLU A 44 -4.95 -8.52 -5.59
CA GLU A 44 -5.28 -9.95 -5.57
C GLU A 44 -4.03 -10.80 -5.30
N PRO A 45 -3.43 -10.74 -4.08
CA PRO A 45 -2.33 -11.63 -3.73
C PRO A 45 -2.84 -13.07 -3.56
N ARG A 46 -1.95 -14.06 -3.63
CA ARG A 46 -2.29 -15.50 -3.60
C ARG A 46 -3.12 -15.90 -2.38
N ASP A 47 -2.77 -15.39 -1.19
CA ASP A 47 -3.50 -15.69 0.06
C ASP A 47 -4.75 -14.83 0.24
N GLY A 48 -5.02 -13.90 -0.68
CA GLY A 48 -6.13 -12.95 -0.62
C GLY A 48 -6.02 -11.93 0.52
N ARG A 49 -4.90 -11.88 1.28
CA ARG A 49 -4.72 -10.96 2.41
C ARG A 49 -4.11 -9.64 1.96
N VAL A 50 -4.83 -8.55 2.21
CA VAL A 50 -4.39 -7.19 1.96
C VAL A 50 -4.43 -6.40 3.27
N TYR A 51 -3.29 -5.87 3.69
CA TYR A 51 -3.18 -4.98 4.84
C TYR A 51 -3.07 -3.54 4.35
N ALA A 52 -3.97 -2.68 4.78
CA ALA A 52 -3.98 -1.29 4.35
C ALA A 52 -4.12 -0.33 5.52
N VAL A 53 -3.48 0.83 5.43
CA VAL A 53 -3.63 1.93 6.38
C VAL A 53 -4.28 3.14 5.71
N ARG A 54 -4.88 4.00 6.52
CA ARG A 54 -5.49 5.24 6.08
C ARG A 54 -4.44 6.32 5.86
N GLY A 55 -4.46 6.97 4.68
CA GLY A 55 -3.66 8.15 4.39
C GLY A 55 -4.39 9.46 4.70
N ASN A 56 -3.70 10.60 4.53
CA ASN A 56 -4.30 11.93 4.78
C ASN A 56 -5.29 12.35 3.70
N ASN A 57 -5.23 11.73 2.53
CA ASN A 57 -6.20 11.96 1.46
C ASN A 57 -7.39 10.99 1.50
N ASP A 58 -7.34 9.95 2.33
CA ASP A 58 -8.44 9.02 2.55
C ASP A 58 -9.45 9.61 3.54
N ILE A 59 -10.25 10.55 3.06
CA ILE A 59 -11.26 11.30 3.83
C ILE A 59 -12.64 11.17 3.20
N ALA A 60 -13.69 11.23 4.03
CA ALA A 60 -15.06 10.93 3.61
C ALA A 60 -15.54 11.75 2.40
N ARG A 61 -15.09 13.01 2.25
CA ARG A 61 -15.46 13.86 1.10
C ARG A 61 -14.84 13.41 -0.24
N LYS A 62 -13.78 12.59 -0.21
CA LYS A 62 -13.07 12.10 -1.40
C LYS A 62 -13.43 10.65 -1.75
N TRP A 63 -14.08 9.93 -0.85
CA TRP A 63 -14.51 8.56 -1.05
C TRP A 63 -16.00 8.52 -1.43
N PRO A 64 -16.44 7.59 -2.29
CA PRO A 64 -17.86 7.34 -2.54
C PRO A 64 -18.62 7.12 -1.24
N GLU A 65 -19.89 7.52 -1.20
CA GLU A 65 -20.68 7.46 0.03
C GLU A 65 -20.89 6.02 0.52
N ASP A 66 -21.13 5.12 -0.38
CA ASP A 66 -21.29 3.68 -0.15
C ASP A 66 -19.99 2.97 0.30
N GLU A 67 -18.83 3.64 0.19
CA GLU A 67 -17.53 3.11 0.62
C GLU A 67 -17.04 3.70 1.96
N ARG A 68 -17.79 4.66 2.56
CA ARG A 68 -17.36 5.36 3.79
C ARG A 68 -17.26 4.46 5.01
N GLU A 69 -18.05 3.39 5.07
CA GLU A 69 -17.94 2.41 6.15
C GLU A 69 -16.59 1.66 6.09
N LEU A 70 -16.15 1.26 4.90
CA LEU A 70 -14.83 0.68 4.70
C LEU A 70 -13.73 1.66 5.10
N LEU A 71 -13.82 2.90 4.64
CA LEU A 71 -12.86 3.94 5.00
C LEU A 71 -12.75 4.12 6.52
N ALA A 72 -13.88 4.09 7.24
CA ALA A 72 -13.90 4.24 8.70
C ALA A 72 -13.18 3.10 9.42
N ARG A 73 -13.14 1.90 8.82
CA ARG A 73 -12.46 0.72 9.37
C ARG A 73 -10.96 0.69 9.09
N LEU A 74 -10.46 1.48 8.15
CA LEU A 74 -9.02 1.52 7.86
C LEU A 74 -8.25 2.11 9.05
N PRO A 75 -7.30 1.37 9.64
CA PRO A 75 -6.50 1.87 10.74
C PRO A 75 -5.46 2.90 10.27
N ASN A 76 -4.91 3.68 11.21
CA ASN A 76 -3.78 4.57 10.92
C ASN A 76 -2.43 3.84 10.88
N GLN A 77 -2.40 2.64 11.46
CA GLN A 77 -1.24 1.77 11.54
C GLN A 77 -1.67 0.31 11.54
N VAL A 78 -0.88 -0.55 10.93
CA VAL A 78 -1.00 -2.00 11.05
C VAL A 78 0.37 -2.62 11.30
N ILE A 79 0.42 -3.69 12.07
CA ILE A 79 1.61 -4.49 12.32
C ILE A 79 1.37 -5.87 11.71
N VAL A 80 2.15 -6.20 10.69
CA VAL A 80 2.07 -7.48 10.01
C VAL A 80 3.18 -8.38 10.53
N GLN A 81 2.82 -9.50 11.16
CA GLN A 81 3.80 -10.50 11.58
C GLN A 81 4.23 -11.32 10.38
N LEU A 82 5.52 -11.34 10.13
CA LEU A 82 6.16 -12.05 9.03
C LEU A 82 7.20 -13.02 9.60
N PRO A 83 7.62 -14.04 8.83
CA PRO A 83 8.78 -14.84 9.21
C PRO A 83 9.98 -13.95 9.55
N GLY A 84 10.57 -14.15 10.72
CA GLY A 84 11.75 -13.41 11.19
C GLY A 84 11.51 -11.98 11.69
N GLY A 85 10.25 -11.51 11.87
CA GLY A 85 9.98 -10.22 12.49
C GLY A 85 8.73 -9.51 12.03
N SER A 86 8.48 -8.31 12.56
CA SER A 86 7.29 -7.52 12.23
C SER A 86 7.57 -6.44 11.20
N LEU A 87 6.59 -6.23 10.32
CA LEU A 87 6.51 -5.12 9.38
C LEU A 87 5.46 -4.13 9.89
N VAL A 88 5.87 -2.95 10.30
CA VAL A 88 4.96 -1.86 10.68
C VAL A 88 4.63 -1.04 9.46
N VAL A 89 3.34 -0.72 9.27
CA VAL A 89 2.85 0.10 8.16
C VAL A 89 2.14 1.32 8.70
N VAL A 90 2.56 2.48 8.27
CA VAL A 90 1.94 3.78 8.56
C VAL A 90 1.88 4.62 7.28
N HIS A 91 1.03 5.65 7.22
CA HIS A 91 1.10 6.53 6.04
C HIS A 91 2.24 7.55 6.13
N GLY A 92 2.65 7.96 7.33
CA GLY A 92 3.80 8.84 7.52
C GLY A 92 3.50 10.35 7.50
N HIS A 93 2.27 10.79 7.20
CA HIS A 93 1.88 12.21 7.19
C HIS A 93 1.91 12.87 8.58
N ARG A 94 1.81 12.07 9.65
CA ARG A 94 1.87 12.53 11.05
C ARG A 94 3.30 12.70 11.56
N THR A 95 4.30 12.31 10.76
CA THR A 95 5.72 12.42 11.11
C THR A 95 6.37 13.47 10.24
N ALA A 96 6.95 14.51 10.85
CA ALA A 96 7.59 15.61 10.14
C ALA A 96 8.65 15.09 9.16
N ALA A 97 8.76 15.69 7.99
CA ALA A 97 9.65 15.25 6.91
C ALA A 97 11.14 15.26 7.36
N SER A 98 11.56 16.34 8.04
CA SER A 98 12.91 16.41 8.61
C SER A 98 13.09 15.35 9.70
N GLY A 99 14.09 14.49 9.57
CA GLY A 99 14.37 13.41 10.53
C GLY A 99 13.29 12.33 10.64
N ARG A 100 12.45 12.16 9.61
CA ARG A 100 11.34 11.18 9.60
C ARG A 100 11.81 9.78 9.93
N HIS A 101 12.88 9.30 9.30
CA HIS A 101 13.38 7.95 9.50
C HIS A 101 13.80 7.70 10.95
N ALA A 102 14.56 8.62 11.54
CA ALA A 102 14.96 8.50 12.93
C ALA A 102 13.76 8.51 13.90
N ARG A 103 12.71 9.31 13.61
CA ARG A 103 11.48 9.32 14.42
C ARG A 103 10.70 8.02 14.27
N LEU A 104 10.54 7.50 13.07
CA LEU A 104 9.85 6.23 12.83
C LEU A 104 10.58 5.08 13.55
N ARG A 105 11.91 5.02 13.48
CA ARG A 105 12.69 4.01 14.23
C ARG A 105 12.48 4.10 15.75
N ARG A 106 12.43 5.33 16.30
CA ARG A 106 12.14 5.51 17.74
C ARG A 106 10.71 5.14 18.12
N GLN A 107 9.74 5.36 17.25
CA GLN A 107 8.34 5.00 17.49
C GLN A 107 8.10 3.48 17.44
N HIS A 108 8.89 2.77 16.64
CA HIS A 108 8.72 1.34 16.38
C HIS A 108 10.04 0.54 16.54
N PRO A 109 10.70 0.61 17.71
CA PRO A 109 12.05 0.05 17.88
C PRO A 109 12.11 -1.48 17.75
N GLN A 110 10.97 -2.17 17.95
CA GLN A 110 10.87 -3.63 17.85
C GLN A 110 10.53 -4.13 16.45
N ALA A 111 10.22 -3.24 15.52
CA ALA A 111 9.96 -3.64 14.15
C ALA A 111 11.24 -4.09 13.46
N ARG A 112 11.15 -5.04 12.53
CA ARG A 112 12.23 -5.35 11.60
C ARG A 112 12.28 -4.36 10.45
N ALA A 113 11.11 -3.93 9.97
CA ALA A 113 11.00 -2.86 8.99
C ALA A 113 9.74 -2.02 9.20
N ILE A 114 9.79 -0.78 8.72
CA ILE A 114 8.70 0.21 8.77
C ILE A 114 8.44 0.70 7.36
N VAL A 115 7.20 0.55 6.90
CA VAL A 115 6.72 1.09 5.63
C VAL A 115 5.99 2.39 5.87
N TYR A 116 6.27 3.41 5.06
CA TYR A 116 5.50 4.64 5.01
C TYR A 116 5.26 5.10 3.56
N GLY A 117 4.20 5.86 3.31
CA GLY A 117 3.85 6.47 2.03
C GLY A 117 4.07 7.99 2.03
N HIS A 118 3.05 8.75 1.60
CA HIS A 118 2.90 10.20 1.69
C HIS A 118 3.89 11.03 0.86
N SER A 119 5.17 10.71 0.84
CA SER A 119 6.17 11.49 0.10
C SER A 119 6.22 11.15 -1.39
N HIS A 120 5.63 10.04 -1.80
CA HIS A 120 5.67 9.47 -3.16
C HIS A 120 7.09 9.18 -3.68
N ARG A 121 8.10 9.26 -2.82
CA ARG A 121 9.50 9.03 -3.19
C ARG A 121 9.90 7.61 -2.83
N LEU A 122 10.36 6.86 -3.82
CA LEU A 122 10.89 5.52 -3.61
C LEU A 122 12.18 5.60 -2.79
N VAL A 123 12.16 5.06 -1.56
CA VAL A 123 13.29 5.09 -0.62
C VAL A 123 13.41 3.74 0.10
N ALA A 124 14.60 3.19 0.14
CA ALA A 124 14.94 1.98 0.88
C ALA A 124 16.12 2.25 1.83
N ASP A 125 15.84 2.79 3.01
CA ASP A 125 16.84 3.02 4.06
C ASP A 125 16.99 1.75 4.91
N ARG A 126 18.04 0.98 4.63
CA ARG A 126 18.36 -0.33 5.23
C ARG A 126 19.67 -0.33 6.02
N GLU A 127 20.31 0.82 6.17
CA GLU A 127 21.58 0.95 6.89
C GLU A 127 21.43 0.69 8.39
N LEU A 128 20.27 1.02 8.94
CA LEU A 128 19.93 0.82 10.34
C LEU A 128 18.67 -0.03 10.49
N THR A 129 18.57 -0.74 11.60
CA THR A 129 17.35 -1.45 12.02
C THR A 129 16.55 -0.58 12.99
N PRO A 130 15.21 -0.48 12.85
CA PRO A 130 14.38 -1.01 11.76
C PRO A 130 14.71 -0.39 10.39
N TRP A 131 14.57 -1.18 9.32
CA TRP A 131 14.58 -0.60 7.97
C TRP A 131 13.43 0.41 7.82
N VAL A 132 13.65 1.48 7.06
CA VAL A 132 12.59 2.45 6.76
C VAL A 132 12.40 2.53 5.26
N LEU A 133 11.19 2.17 4.82
CA LEU A 133 10.87 1.88 3.43
C LEU A 133 9.73 2.77 2.95
N ASN A 134 9.90 3.37 1.77
CA ASN A 134 8.82 4.03 1.06
C ASN A 134 8.74 3.45 -0.35
N PRO A 135 7.63 2.81 -0.74
CA PRO A 135 7.51 2.19 -2.05
C PRO A 135 7.34 3.20 -3.21
N GLY A 136 7.28 4.50 -2.91
CA GLY A 136 6.88 5.52 -3.88
C GLY A 136 5.38 5.51 -4.12
N ALA A 137 4.94 6.09 -5.23
CA ALA A 137 3.53 6.12 -5.62
C ALA A 137 3.24 5.01 -6.63
N ALA A 138 2.24 4.17 -6.33
CA ALA A 138 1.84 3.05 -7.19
C ALA A 138 0.75 3.42 -8.21
N GLY A 139 0.27 4.67 -8.17
CA GLY A 139 -0.73 5.21 -9.07
C GLY A 139 -0.13 6.06 -10.20
N ARG A 140 -0.94 7.01 -10.68
CA ARG A 140 -0.55 7.93 -11.77
C ARG A 140 -0.12 9.31 -11.27
N ALA A 141 -0.39 9.66 -10.03
CA ALA A 141 -0.17 11.00 -9.49
C ALA A 141 1.20 11.14 -8.82
N ARG A 142 1.98 12.14 -9.23
CA ARG A 142 3.24 12.54 -8.60
C ARG A 142 4.23 11.38 -8.38
N THR A 143 4.44 10.56 -9.38
CA THR A 143 5.19 9.30 -9.28
C THR A 143 6.73 9.45 -9.27
N TYR A 144 7.27 10.65 -9.30
CA TYR A 144 8.72 10.95 -9.24
C TYR A 144 9.61 9.92 -9.97
N GLY A 145 9.46 9.84 -11.29
CA GLY A 145 10.19 8.93 -12.16
C GLY A 145 9.42 7.66 -12.54
N GLY A 146 8.12 7.63 -12.25
CA GLY A 146 7.19 6.59 -12.67
C GLY A 146 6.59 5.79 -11.51
N PRO A 147 5.52 5.04 -11.77
CA PRO A 147 4.87 4.19 -10.77
C PRO A 147 5.85 3.19 -10.18
N SER A 148 5.77 3.00 -8.86
CA SER A 148 6.73 2.14 -8.15
C SER A 148 6.09 1.36 -7.01
N CYS A 149 6.74 0.24 -6.67
CA CYS A 149 6.42 -0.61 -5.54
C CYS A 149 7.69 -1.32 -5.04
N MET A 150 7.56 -2.08 -3.97
CA MET A 150 8.61 -2.96 -3.46
C MET A 150 8.09 -4.38 -3.31
N ILE A 151 8.97 -5.36 -3.48
CA ILE A 151 8.71 -6.78 -3.20
C ILE A 151 9.66 -7.19 -2.10
N LEU A 152 9.10 -7.67 -0.98
CA LEU A 152 9.85 -8.18 0.16
C LEU A 152 9.69 -9.69 0.23
N ASP A 153 10.79 -10.40 0.21
CA ASP A 153 10.86 -11.82 0.49
C ASP A 153 11.31 -12.02 1.95
N ALA A 154 10.36 -12.35 2.83
CA ALA A 154 10.57 -12.48 4.27
C ALA A 154 10.82 -13.94 4.68
N GLY A 155 12.01 -14.21 5.18
CA GLY A 155 12.41 -15.47 5.79
C GLY A 155 12.71 -15.32 7.29
N GLU A 156 12.81 -16.42 8.01
CA GLU A 156 13.04 -16.41 9.47
C GLU A 156 14.33 -15.67 9.84
N THR A 157 15.39 -15.86 9.10
CA THR A 157 16.69 -15.24 9.39
C THR A 157 16.99 -14.03 8.51
N GLN A 158 16.56 -14.05 7.27
CA GLN A 158 16.91 -13.04 6.27
C GLN A 158 15.67 -12.49 5.57
N TRP A 159 15.69 -11.17 5.35
CA TRP A 159 14.75 -10.46 4.50
C TRP A 159 15.48 -9.90 3.29
N GLU A 160 14.92 -10.12 2.11
CA GLU A 160 15.41 -9.57 0.85
C GLU A 160 14.37 -8.64 0.27
N MET A 161 14.83 -7.51 -0.28
CA MET A 161 13.92 -6.55 -0.86
C MET A 161 14.37 -6.06 -2.22
N GLN A 162 13.42 -6.01 -3.13
CA GLN A 162 13.56 -5.51 -4.48
C GLN A 162 12.66 -4.29 -4.68
N THR A 163 13.21 -3.24 -5.25
CA THR A 163 12.43 -2.09 -5.72
C THR A 163 12.02 -2.31 -7.17
N ARG A 164 10.80 -1.92 -7.52
CA ARG A 164 10.29 -1.93 -8.89
C ARG A 164 9.80 -0.53 -9.23
N ARG A 165 10.28 0.02 -10.34
CA ARG A 165 9.83 1.28 -10.90
C ARG A 165 9.56 1.07 -12.38
N PHE A 166 8.47 1.63 -12.84
CA PHE A 166 8.04 1.52 -14.24
C PHE A 166 8.09 2.90 -14.88
N GLU A 167 8.36 2.93 -16.18
CA GLU A 167 8.26 4.16 -16.95
C GLU A 167 6.87 4.77 -16.83
N PRO A 168 6.76 6.11 -16.69
CA PRO A 168 5.47 6.77 -16.70
C PRO A 168 4.71 6.40 -17.97
N VAL A 169 3.47 5.94 -17.83
CA VAL A 169 2.60 5.77 -19.00
C VAL A 169 2.37 7.16 -19.59
N GLY A 170 2.88 7.40 -20.80
CA GLY A 170 2.71 8.65 -21.50
C GLY A 170 1.24 9.05 -21.50
N ARG A 171 0.94 10.36 -21.42
CA ARG A 171 -0.41 10.87 -21.61
C ARG A 171 -0.78 10.65 -23.08
N HIS A 172 -1.25 9.46 -23.42
CA HIS A 172 -2.07 9.33 -24.61
C HIS A 172 -3.27 10.27 -24.38
N ARG A 173 -3.45 11.24 -25.26
CA ARG A 173 -4.69 12.00 -25.38
C ARG A 173 -5.81 10.97 -25.40
N ALA A 174 -6.46 10.79 -24.27
CA ALA A 174 -7.61 9.91 -24.18
C ALA A 174 -8.65 10.47 -25.14
N ASP A 175 -9.00 9.66 -26.11
CA ASP A 175 -10.18 9.80 -26.93
C ASP A 175 -11.38 9.99 -25.98
N ARG A 176 -12.06 11.14 -26.12
CA ARG A 176 -13.21 11.51 -25.30
C ARG A 176 -14.46 10.82 -25.85
N THR A 177 -14.45 9.51 -25.90
CA THR A 177 -15.67 8.76 -26.22
C THR A 177 -15.65 7.44 -25.48
N ARG A 178 -16.48 7.37 -24.49
CA ARG A 178 -17.25 6.23 -23.98
C ARG A 178 -17.21 6.05 -22.47
N THR A 179 -18.15 6.72 -21.82
CA THR A 179 -18.65 6.33 -20.49
C THR A 179 -19.47 5.04 -20.65
N GLU A 180 -18.84 3.89 -20.56
CA GLU A 180 -19.59 2.66 -20.27
C GLU A 180 -19.63 2.48 -18.76
N ARG A 181 -20.85 2.56 -18.22
CA ARG A 181 -21.21 2.10 -16.87
C ARG A 181 -20.93 0.58 -16.80
N ALA A 182 -19.74 0.21 -16.31
CA ALA A 182 -19.49 -1.16 -15.91
C ALA A 182 -20.30 -1.45 -14.64
N GLY A 183 -21.13 -2.50 -14.71
CA GLY A 183 -22.02 -2.90 -13.64
C GLY A 183 -21.28 -3.19 -12.34
N ARG A 184 -21.80 -2.63 -11.24
CA ARG A 184 -21.34 -2.87 -9.88
C ARG A 184 -21.77 -4.28 -9.49
N GLY A 185 -20.82 -5.24 -9.47
CA GLY A 185 -21.10 -6.63 -9.10
C GLY A 185 -20.90 -6.88 -7.60
N ALA A 186 -21.77 -7.68 -7.01
CA ALA A 186 -21.76 -8.12 -5.61
C ALA A 186 -20.42 -8.77 -5.13
N GLY A 187 -19.52 -9.15 -6.04
CA GLY A 187 -18.21 -9.72 -5.74
C GLY A 187 -17.20 -8.76 -5.12
N GLN A 188 -17.28 -7.45 -5.39
CA GLN A 188 -16.38 -6.45 -4.84
C GLN A 188 -16.53 -6.28 -3.32
N THR A 189 -17.76 -6.45 -2.80
CA THR A 189 -18.07 -6.29 -1.38
C THR A 189 -17.45 -7.41 -0.51
N ALA A 190 -17.33 -8.62 -1.03
CA ALA A 190 -16.80 -9.78 -0.29
C ALA A 190 -15.28 -9.75 -0.15
N ALA A 191 -14.54 -9.36 -1.20
CA ALA A 191 -13.08 -9.21 -1.16
C ALA A 191 -12.67 -8.11 -0.18
N VAL A 192 -13.38 -6.98 -0.21
CA VAL A 192 -13.14 -5.83 0.67
C VAL A 192 -13.46 -6.13 2.14
N ARG A 193 -14.46 -6.99 2.44
CA ARG A 193 -14.76 -7.45 3.81
C ARG A 193 -13.63 -8.28 4.43
N ARG A 194 -12.89 -9.06 3.64
CA ARG A 194 -11.72 -9.81 4.12
C ARG A 194 -10.56 -8.91 4.55
N ILE A 195 -10.35 -7.77 3.87
CA ILE A 195 -9.26 -6.82 4.15
C ILE A 195 -9.35 -6.25 5.57
N VAL A 196 -10.56 -6.03 6.10
CA VAL A 196 -10.79 -5.36 7.40
C VAL A 196 -10.96 -6.34 8.55
N ALA A 197 -11.49 -7.55 8.30
CA ALA A 197 -11.75 -8.55 9.35
C ALA A 197 -10.44 -9.11 9.96
N ASP A 198 -9.40 -9.28 9.14
CA ASP A 198 -8.09 -9.80 9.61
C ASP A 198 -7.27 -8.77 10.40
N GLN A 199 -7.59 -7.47 10.29
CA GLN A 199 -6.88 -6.40 11.02
C GLN A 199 -7.43 -6.19 12.44
N ALA A 200 -8.69 -6.52 12.70
CA ALA A 200 -9.36 -6.35 14.00
C ALA A 200 -9.10 -7.52 14.97
N ALA A 201 -8.67 -8.67 14.49
CA ALA A 201 -8.50 -9.88 15.32
C ALA A 201 -7.15 -9.96 16.07
N LYS A 202 -6.27 -8.93 15.99
CA LYS A 202 -4.91 -8.95 16.52
C LYS A 202 -4.50 -7.65 17.26
N THR A 203 -5.47 -6.95 17.87
CA THR A 203 -5.22 -5.86 18.83
C THR A 203 -5.36 -6.35 20.24
#